data_4e17496cca00475c4300109cce389d89
#
_entry.id   4e17496cca00475c4300109cce389d89
#
_cell.length_a   1.000
_cell.length_b   1.000
_cell.length_c   1.000
_cell.angle_alpha   90.00
_cell.angle_beta   90.00
_cell.angle_gamma   90.00
#
_symmetry.space_group_name_H-M   'P 1'
#
loop_
_entity.id
_entity.type
_entity.pdbx_description
1 polymer ?
#
loop_
_entity_poly.entity_id
_entity_poly.type
_entity_poly.pdbx_seq_one_letter_code
_entity_poly.pdbx_strand_id
1 'polypeptide(L)'
;LEASSAIDNLVTSWLAVEGDVVSQSKEAYTTSEENLALMKAEIGSHPEKVSKQIDEMIQLLEPIASSSYSWWDAALIPIREGMEALLVIGALLTMTKKARVTRSSAWIWGGASAGMAVSLAAGIGVTVLFSSSVFGENNFLLGGVTGVLSAIMLLYVGVWLHRNASMDKWREKINIQKSQALKKRSLLSFALIAFLAVVREGLETVIFFIGLVGKLPLTELIGGTAAGLIVLVIVGVLLIKLGLRIPLKPFFLLSMAVVLYMCVKFLGTGVHSLQLAGILPSDAESWLPSVSVLGIYPSVYSTIPQMLILLFLLIALVSETAKHFTNGKELTK
;
A
#
# COMPACT_ATOMS: atom_id res chain seq x y z
N LEU A 1 8.95 13.05 -44.00
CA LEU A 1 10.12 12.51 -43.26
C LEU A 1 9.90 12.57 -41.76
N GLU A 2 9.50 13.70 -41.17
CA GLU A 2 9.28 13.81 -39.70
C GLU A 2 8.13 12.94 -39.21
N ALA A 3 7.00 12.91 -39.93
CA ALA A 3 5.84 12.11 -39.53
C ALA A 3 6.12 10.59 -39.61
N SER A 4 6.88 10.14 -40.62
CA SER A 4 7.29 8.74 -40.71
C SER A 4 8.23 8.34 -39.56
N SER A 5 9.17 9.21 -39.21
CA SER A 5 10.06 9.02 -38.05
C SER A 5 9.29 8.99 -36.73
N ALA A 6 8.24 9.79 -36.59
CA ALA A 6 7.37 9.77 -35.39
C ALA A 6 6.62 8.43 -35.25
N ILE A 7 6.12 7.86 -36.36
CA ILE A 7 5.48 6.54 -36.34
C ILE A 7 6.50 5.42 -36.02
N ASP A 8 7.70 5.48 -36.57
CA ASP A 8 8.74 4.49 -36.27
C ASP A 8 9.14 4.56 -34.77
N ASN A 9 9.17 5.76 -34.18
CA ASN A 9 9.39 5.93 -32.74
C ASN A 9 8.20 5.39 -31.91
N LEU A 10 6.96 5.60 -32.38
CA LEU A 10 5.77 5.03 -31.73
C LEU A 10 5.81 3.51 -31.74
N VAL A 11 6.14 2.88 -32.87
CA VAL A 11 6.29 1.42 -32.98
C VAL A 11 7.38 0.90 -32.04
N THR A 12 8.51 1.62 -31.94
CA THR A 12 9.58 1.25 -31.02
C THR A 12 9.13 1.33 -29.54
N SER A 13 8.37 2.39 -29.21
CA SER A 13 7.82 2.57 -27.87
C SER A 13 6.74 1.54 -27.54
N TRP A 14 5.97 1.11 -28.56
CA TRP A 14 4.94 0.09 -28.40
C TRP A 14 5.51 -1.23 -27.91
N LEU A 15 6.65 -1.69 -28.45
CA LEU A 15 7.33 -2.92 -28.02
C LEU A 15 7.65 -2.95 -26.52
N ALA A 16 7.79 -1.78 -25.89
CA ALA A 16 8.08 -1.70 -24.46
C ALA A 16 6.81 -1.87 -23.59
N VAL A 17 5.61 -1.64 -24.14
CA VAL A 17 4.35 -1.64 -23.39
C VAL A 17 3.34 -2.70 -23.86
N GLU A 18 3.55 -3.32 -25.01
CA GLU A 18 2.61 -4.30 -25.61
C GLU A 18 2.29 -5.46 -24.66
N GLY A 19 3.28 -5.93 -23.89
CA GLY A 19 3.12 -6.98 -22.88
C GLY A 19 2.11 -6.62 -21.80
N ASP A 20 2.11 -5.36 -21.36
CA ASP A 20 1.15 -4.85 -20.37
C ASP A 20 -0.26 -4.74 -20.99
N VAL A 21 -0.36 -4.25 -22.22
CA VAL A 21 -1.64 -4.12 -22.93
C VAL A 21 -2.27 -5.47 -23.19
N VAL A 22 -1.53 -6.46 -23.72
CA VAL A 22 -2.08 -7.80 -24.01
C VAL A 22 -2.55 -8.53 -22.76
N SER A 23 -1.88 -8.30 -21.64
CA SER A 23 -2.25 -8.91 -20.35
C SER A 23 -3.52 -8.32 -19.72
N GLN A 24 -3.92 -7.12 -20.15
CA GLN A 24 -5.12 -6.43 -19.66
C GLN A 24 -6.28 -6.51 -20.66
N SER A 25 -6.02 -6.41 -21.96
CA SER A 25 -7.02 -6.46 -23.00
C SER A 25 -6.43 -6.98 -24.32
N LYS A 26 -6.81 -8.18 -24.68
CA LYS A 26 -6.42 -8.78 -25.97
C LYS A 26 -6.99 -7.98 -27.16
N GLU A 27 -8.21 -7.43 -27.01
CA GLU A 27 -8.85 -6.59 -28.03
C GLU A 27 -8.05 -5.29 -28.26
N ALA A 28 -7.71 -4.58 -27.19
CA ALA A 28 -6.90 -3.36 -27.29
C ALA A 28 -5.52 -3.63 -27.90
N TYR A 29 -4.89 -4.75 -27.56
CA TYR A 29 -3.64 -5.17 -28.18
C TYR A 29 -3.80 -5.37 -29.67
N THR A 30 -4.77 -6.23 -30.10
CA THR A 30 -4.95 -6.58 -31.53
C THR A 30 -5.29 -5.36 -32.37
N THR A 31 -6.20 -4.50 -31.86
CA THR A 31 -6.59 -3.26 -32.58
C THR A 31 -5.44 -2.28 -32.65
N SER A 32 -4.59 -2.16 -31.60
CA SER A 32 -3.42 -1.30 -31.62
C SER A 32 -2.37 -1.77 -32.63
N GLU A 33 -2.12 -3.08 -32.71
CA GLU A 33 -1.24 -3.66 -33.72
C GLU A 33 -1.73 -3.39 -35.14
N GLU A 34 -3.03 -3.58 -35.39
CA GLU A 34 -3.65 -3.27 -36.70
C GLU A 34 -3.52 -1.78 -37.02
N ASN A 35 -3.82 -0.88 -36.08
CA ASN A 35 -3.70 0.57 -36.27
C ASN A 35 -2.25 0.99 -36.56
N LEU A 36 -1.26 0.44 -35.84
CA LEU A 36 0.15 0.73 -36.07
C LEU A 36 0.60 0.31 -37.48
N ALA A 37 0.17 -0.87 -37.94
CA ALA A 37 0.45 -1.35 -39.28
C ALA A 37 -0.20 -0.45 -40.36
N LEU A 38 -1.44 -0.01 -40.15
CA LEU A 38 -2.16 0.88 -41.06
C LEU A 38 -1.53 2.28 -41.07
N MET A 39 -1.17 2.86 -39.92
CA MET A 39 -0.48 4.14 -39.82
C MET A 39 0.79 4.16 -40.64
N LYS A 40 1.59 3.09 -40.54
CA LYS A 40 2.85 2.96 -41.30
C LYS A 40 2.62 2.88 -42.80
N ALA A 41 1.51 2.26 -43.24
CA ALA A 41 1.15 2.17 -44.66
C ALA A 41 0.55 3.47 -45.23
N GLU A 42 -0.22 4.21 -44.43
CA GLU A 42 -1.05 5.32 -44.91
C GLU A 42 -0.46 6.72 -44.68
N ILE A 43 0.61 6.86 -43.89
CA ILE A 43 1.18 8.17 -43.51
C ILE A 43 1.60 9.01 -44.72
N GLY A 44 2.03 8.39 -45.81
CA GLY A 44 2.45 9.09 -47.04
C GLY A 44 1.30 9.50 -47.94
N SER A 45 0.12 8.92 -47.82
CA SER A 45 -1.01 9.10 -48.74
C SER A 45 -2.26 9.69 -48.09
N HIS A 46 -2.55 9.35 -46.84
CA HIS A 46 -3.79 9.71 -46.15
C HIS A 46 -3.56 10.13 -44.70
N PRO A 47 -2.94 11.29 -44.44
CA PRO A 47 -2.58 11.69 -43.05
C PRO A 47 -3.82 11.90 -42.15
N GLU A 48 -4.99 12.21 -42.70
CA GLU A 48 -6.25 12.32 -41.97
C GLU A 48 -6.72 10.98 -41.35
N LYS A 49 -6.44 9.88 -42.04
CA LYS A 49 -6.76 8.55 -41.51
C LYS A 49 -5.84 8.17 -40.37
N VAL A 50 -4.56 8.52 -40.48
CA VAL A 50 -3.57 8.29 -39.44
C VAL A 50 -3.94 9.01 -38.16
N SER A 51 -4.44 10.26 -38.25
CA SER A 51 -4.95 11.00 -37.08
C SER A 51 -6.09 10.24 -36.40
N LYS A 52 -7.03 9.70 -37.18
CA LYS A 52 -8.15 8.93 -36.63
C LYS A 52 -7.69 7.64 -35.96
N GLN A 53 -6.73 6.95 -36.54
CA GLN A 53 -6.15 5.71 -35.98
C GLN A 53 -5.41 6.00 -34.65
N ILE A 54 -4.74 7.15 -34.55
CA ILE A 54 -4.10 7.60 -33.31
C ILE A 54 -5.18 7.88 -32.24
N ASP A 55 -6.25 8.59 -32.59
CA ASP A 55 -7.34 8.90 -31.66
C ASP A 55 -8.05 7.63 -31.16
N GLU A 56 -8.28 6.67 -32.06
CA GLU A 56 -8.82 5.35 -31.68
C GLU A 56 -7.89 4.61 -30.73
N MET A 57 -6.60 4.60 -31.02
CA MET A 57 -5.60 3.96 -30.17
C MET A 57 -5.52 4.62 -28.79
N ILE A 58 -5.58 5.94 -28.71
CA ILE A 58 -5.63 6.70 -27.45
C ILE A 58 -6.86 6.29 -26.63
N GLN A 59 -8.06 6.26 -27.24
CA GLN A 59 -9.30 5.89 -26.55
C GLN A 59 -9.27 4.45 -26.03
N LEU A 60 -8.68 3.52 -26.77
CA LEU A 60 -8.53 2.13 -26.37
C LEU A 60 -7.52 1.95 -25.23
N LEU A 61 -6.43 2.72 -25.24
CA LEU A 61 -5.34 2.58 -24.28
C LEU A 61 -5.52 3.42 -23.02
N GLU A 62 -6.34 4.49 -23.06
CA GLU A 62 -6.57 5.36 -21.90
C GLU A 62 -7.01 4.62 -20.63
N PRO A 63 -7.96 3.64 -20.67
CA PRO A 63 -8.32 2.85 -19.49
C PRO A 63 -7.18 1.95 -18.98
N ILE A 64 -6.30 1.49 -19.90
CA ILE A 64 -5.17 0.62 -19.59
C ILE A 64 -3.98 1.43 -19.06
N ALA A 65 -3.77 2.61 -19.61
CA ALA A 65 -2.68 3.52 -19.24
C ALA A 65 -2.84 4.13 -17.84
N SER A 66 -4.04 4.03 -17.21
CA SER A 66 -4.23 4.48 -15.84
C SER A 66 -3.32 3.70 -14.91
N SER A 67 -2.39 4.38 -14.23
CA SER A 67 -1.50 3.72 -13.29
C SER A 67 -2.31 3.05 -12.17
N SER A 68 -1.94 1.80 -11.82
CA SER A 68 -2.59 1.06 -10.73
C SER A 68 -2.43 1.74 -9.37
N TYR A 69 -1.43 2.59 -9.24
CA TYR A 69 -1.13 3.34 -8.02
C TYR A 69 -1.21 4.84 -8.26
N SER A 70 -1.59 5.58 -7.24
CA SER A 70 -1.65 7.04 -7.24
C SER A 70 -1.01 7.61 -5.97
N TRP A 71 -0.83 8.91 -5.92
CA TRP A 71 -0.30 9.62 -4.76
C TRP A 71 -1.07 9.32 -3.45
N TRP A 72 -2.37 8.94 -3.54
CA TRP A 72 -3.18 8.53 -2.39
C TRP A 72 -2.64 7.26 -1.72
N ASP A 73 -2.19 6.29 -2.50
CA ASP A 73 -1.64 5.04 -1.97
C ASP A 73 -0.37 5.33 -1.18
N ALA A 74 0.47 6.23 -1.69
CA ALA A 74 1.64 6.71 -0.99
C ALA A 74 1.32 7.52 0.27
N ALA A 75 0.20 8.26 0.30
CA ALA A 75 -0.24 9.04 1.45
C ALA A 75 -0.86 8.16 2.56
N LEU A 76 -1.62 7.13 2.20
CA LEU A 76 -2.31 6.26 3.15
C LEU A 76 -1.33 5.48 4.04
N ILE A 77 -0.16 5.11 3.52
CA ILE A 77 0.85 4.35 4.26
C ILE A 77 1.31 5.13 5.50
N PRO A 78 1.93 6.32 5.39
CA PRO A 78 2.41 7.06 6.56
C PRO A 78 1.26 7.54 7.47
N ILE A 79 0.06 7.79 6.93
CA ILE A 79 -1.11 8.13 7.76
C ILE A 79 -1.42 6.95 8.67
N ARG A 80 -1.54 5.76 8.13
CA ARG A 80 -1.91 4.56 8.89
C ARG A 80 -0.81 4.20 9.91
N GLU A 81 0.42 3.96 9.46
CA GLU A 81 1.51 3.52 10.32
C GLU A 81 1.87 4.60 11.35
N GLY A 82 1.91 5.86 10.92
CA GLY A 82 2.17 6.97 11.81
C GLY A 82 1.08 7.17 12.87
N MET A 83 -0.19 6.92 12.55
CA MET A 83 -1.28 6.95 13.53
C MET A 83 -1.13 5.87 14.60
N GLU A 84 -0.68 4.65 14.24
CA GLU A 84 -0.41 3.58 15.20
C GLU A 84 0.74 3.98 16.14
N ALA A 85 1.84 4.52 15.59
CA ALA A 85 2.92 5.08 16.39
C ALA A 85 2.46 6.21 17.33
N LEU A 86 1.65 7.15 16.82
CA LEU A 86 1.10 8.26 17.61
C LEU A 86 0.21 7.79 18.77
N LEU A 87 -0.56 6.73 18.59
CA LEU A 87 -1.36 6.14 19.67
C LEU A 87 -0.47 5.63 20.82
N VAL A 88 0.62 4.94 20.50
CA VAL A 88 1.56 4.45 21.52
C VAL A 88 2.25 5.61 22.23
N ILE A 89 2.79 6.58 21.46
CA ILE A 89 3.46 7.76 22.02
C ILE A 89 2.50 8.58 22.87
N GLY A 90 1.30 8.85 22.38
CA GLY A 90 0.27 9.61 23.11
C GLY A 90 -0.16 8.92 24.41
N ALA A 91 -0.28 7.58 24.41
CA ALA A 91 -0.54 6.80 25.60
C ALA A 91 0.59 6.91 26.63
N LEU A 92 1.85 6.83 26.20
CA LEU A 92 3.03 6.99 27.08
C LEU A 92 3.09 8.41 27.67
N LEU A 93 2.92 9.45 26.85
CA LEU A 93 2.92 10.84 27.31
C LEU A 93 1.82 11.11 28.33
N THR A 94 0.61 10.64 28.06
CA THR A 94 -0.53 10.83 28.96
C THR A 94 -0.31 10.12 30.30
N MET A 95 0.25 8.90 30.24
CA MET A 95 0.53 8.11 31.43
C MET A 95 1.60 8.74 32.32
N THR A 96 2.73 9.12 31.72
CA THR A 96 3.86 9.71 32.46
C THR A 96 3.49 11.06 33.06
N LYS A 97 2.63 11.84 32.38
CA LYS A 97 2.05 13.09 32.90
C LYS A 97 1.18 12.82 34.14
N LYS A 98 0.31 11.79 34.10
CA LYS A 98 -0.52 11.41 35.27
C LYS A 98 0.32 10.89 36.43
N ALA A 99 1.36 10.15 36.15
CA ALA A 99 2.29 9.61 37.16
C ALA A 99 3.30 10.64 37.68
N ARG A 100 3.26 11.90 37.20
CA ARG A 100 4.18 12.99 37.55
C ARG A 100 5.67 12.59 37.40
N VAL A 101 6.00 11.80 36.38
CA VAL A 101 7.39 11.40 36.09
C VAL A 101 8.08 12.56 35.37
N THR A 102 8.99 13.23 36.06
CA THR A 102 9.77 14.36 35.48
C THR A 102 10.65 13.88 34.34
N ARG A 103 10.83 14.73 33.29
CA ARG A 103 11.67 14.47 32.10
C ARG A 103 11.26 13.29 31.22
N SER A 104 10.17 12.56 31.55
CA SER A 104 9.73 11.42 30.74
C SER A 104 9.39 11.78 29.29
N SER A 105 8.81 12.97 29.07
CA SER A 105 8.48 13.45 27.72
C SER A 105 9.71 13.56 26.82
N ALA A 106 10.81 14.10 27.33
CA ALA A 106 12.07 14.22 26.56
C ALA A 106 12.62 12.83 26.18
N TRP A 107 12.54 11.86 27.08
CA TRP A 107 13.00 10.49 26.81
C TRP A 107 12.09 9.75 25.81
N ILE A 108 10.77 9.96 25.91
CA ILE A 108 9.81 9.39 24.94
C ILE A 108 10.08 9.95 23.54
N TRP A 109 10.21 11.27 23.41
CA TRP A 109 10.52 11.90 22.13
C TRP A 109 11.91 11.53 21.61
N GLY A 110 12.90 11.41 22.49
CA GLY A 110 14.24 10.93 22.14
C GLY A 110 14.22 9.51 21.58
N GLY A 111 13.48 8.61 22.22
CA GLY A 111 13.27 7.25 21.72
C GLY A 111 12.55 7.23 20.38
N ALA A 112 11.48 7.99 20.23
CA ALA A 112 10.73 8.10 18.97
C ALA A 112 11.60 8.65 17.83
N SER A 113 12.39 9.70 18.08
CA SER A 113 13.30 10.26 17.08
C SER A 113 14.41 9.30 16.68
N ALA A 114 14.97 8.57 17.63
CA ALA A 114 15.97 7.52 17.36
C ALA A 114 15.34 6.38 16.52
N GLY A 115 14.10 5.97 16.83
CA GLY A 115 13.37 4.99 16.05
C GLY A 115 13.12 5.45 14.61
N MET A 116 12.74 6.70 14.43
CA MET A 116 12.57 7.30 13.10
C MET A 116 13.87 7.31 12.30
N ALA A 117 15.00 7.67 12.94
CA ALA A 117 16.31 7.65 12.29
C ALA A 117 16.71 6.25 11.83
N VAL A 118 16.48 5.22 12.66
CA VAL A 118 16.73 3.82 12.29
C VAL A 118 15.84 3.37 11.13
N SER A 119 14.57 3.72 11.14
CA SER A 119 13.63 3.39 10.05
C SER A 119 14.02 4.04 8.73
N LEU A 120 14.42 5.32 8.76
CA LEU A 120 14.92 6.02 7.58
C LEU A 120 16.22 5.39 7.06
N ALA A 121 17.16 5.05 7.95
CA ALA A 121 18.40 4.38 7.57
C ALA A 121 18.11 2.99 6.93
N ALA A 122 17.15 2.24 7.48
CA ALA A 122 16.70 0.98 6.90
C ALA A 122 16.10 1.18 5.52
N GLY A 123 15.24 2.20 5.32
CA GLY A 123 14.65 2.54 4.03
C GLY A 123 15.71 2.89 2.98
N ILE A 124 16.67 3.74 3.33
CA ILE A 124 17.81 4.08 2.45
C ILE A 124 18.62 2.82 2.14
N GLY A 125 18.95 2.00 3.14
CA GLY A 125 19.70 0.77 2.97
C GLY A 125 19.04 -0.19 2.01
N VAL A 126 17.73 -0.38 2.16
CA VAL A 126 16.93 -1.21 1.26
C VAL A 126 16.94 -0.64 -0.16
N THR A 127 16.71 0.67 -0.33
CA THR A 127 16.73 1.32 -1.65
C THR A 127 18.08 1.14 -2.35
N VAL A 128 19.19 1.29 -1.62
CA VAL A 128 20.55 1.07 -2.16
C VAL A 128 20.78 -0.39 -2.54
N LEU A 129 20.33 -1.33 -1.73
CA LEU A 129 20.43 -2.76 -2.04
C LEU A 129 19.63 -3.15 -3.28
N PHE A 130 18.44 -2.58 -3.45
CA PHE A 130 17.59 -2.87 -4.61
C PHE A 130 18.04 -2.12 -5.88
N SER A 131 18.65 -0.96 -5.77
CA SER A 131 19.25 -0.25 -6.92
C SER A 131 20.57 -0.86 -7.39
N SER A 132 21.25 -1.62 -6.53
CA SER A 132 22.46 -2.37 -6.92
C SER A 132 22.08 -3.73 -7.49
N SER A 133 21.65 -3.79 -8.74
CA SER A 133 21.59 -4.92 -9.69
C SER A 133 21.39 -6.38 -9.20
N VAL A 134 20.93 -6.60 -7.96
CA VAL A 134 20.68 -7.96 -7.44
C VAL A 134 19.54 -8.65 -8.22
N PHE A 135 18.60 -7.88 -8.75
CA PHE A 135 17.46 -8.36 -9.54
C PHE A 135 17.60 -8.10 -11.05
N GLY A 136 18.76 -7.61 -11.52
CA GLY A 136 18.97 -7.24 -12.91
C GLY A 136 18.12 -6.03 -13.32
N GLU A 137 17.91 -5.87 -14.62
CA GLU A 137 17.08 -4.80 -15.19
C GLU A 137 15.56 -5.13 -15.15
N ASN A 138 15.16 -6.27 -14.56
CA ASN A 138 13.77 -6.72 -14.57
C ASN A 138 12.97 -6.08 -13.41
N ASN A 139 12.54 -4.82 -13.60
CA ASN A 139 11.71 -4.08 -12.65
C ASN A 139 10.36 -4.77 -12.37
N PHE A 140 9.83 -5.55 -13.31
CA PHE A 140 8.58 -6.29 -13.14
C PHE A 140 8.73 -7.44 -12.13
N LEU A 141 9.85 -8.17 -12.19
CA LEU A 141 10.12 -9.22 -11.20
C LEU A 141 10.24 -8.65 -9.79
N LEU A 142 10.99 -7.56 -9.62
CA LEU A 142 11.13 -6.88 -8.35
C LEU A 142 9.77 -6.41 -7.82
N GLY A 143 9.01 -5.68 -8.65
CA GLY A 143 7.68 -5.19 -8.32
C GLY A 143 6.68 -6.30 -8.01
N GLY A 144 6.80 -7.44 -8.68
CA GLY A 144 5.97 -8.63 -8.46
C GLY A 144 6.25 -9.27 -7.10
N VAL A 145 7.49 -9.60 -6.83
CA VAL A 145 7.91 -10.24 -5.56
C VAL A 145 7.60 -9.34 -4.37
N THR A 146 7.98 -8.05 -4.43
CA THR A 146 7.72 -7.10 -3.34
C THR A 146 6.24 -6.84 -3.13
N GLY A 147 5.43 -6.77 -4.20
CA GLY A 147 3.98 -6.62 -4.13
C GLY A 147 3.31 -7.80 -3.42
N VAL A 148 3.66 -9.04 -3.80
CA VAL A 148 3.12 -10.25 -3.15
C VAL A 148 3.57 -10.35 -1.70
N LEU A 149 4.84 -10.07 -1.39
CA LEU A 149 5.33 -10.05 0.00
C LEU A 149 4.60 -9.01 0.85
N SER A 150 4.40 -7.80 0.32
CA SER A 150 3.63 -6.74 0.99
C SER A 150 2.18 -7.18 1.24
N ALA A 151 1.53 -7.85 0.29
CA ALA A 151 0.18 -8.38 0.45
C ALA A 151 0.13 -9.45 1.55
N ILE A 152 1.09 -10.38 1.61
CA ILE A 152 1.17 -11.41 2.66
C ILE A 152 1.35 -10.76 4.03
N MET A 153 2.23 -9.77 4.15
CA MET A 153 2.45 -9.04 5.41
C MET A 153 1.20 -8.28 5.84
N LEU A 154 0.53 -7.59 4.90
CA LEU A 154 -0.73 -6.89 5.19
C LEU A 154 -1.83 -7.86 5.64
N LEU A 155 -1.92 -9.03 5.01
CA LEU A 155 -2.86 -10.06 5.42
C LEU A 155 -2.56 -10.54 6.84
N TYR A 156 -1.30 -10.81 7.16
CA TYR A 156 -0.88 -11.20 8.51
C TYR A 156 -1.24 -10.12 9.55
N VAL A 157 -0.93 -8.85 9.26
CA VAL A 157 -1.26 -7.71 10.12
C VAL A 157 -2.77 -7.55 10.25
N GLY A 158 -3.52 -7.66 9.15
CA GLY A 158 -4.99 -7.59 9.14
C GLY A 158 -5.63 -8.66 10.01
N VAL A 159 -5.19 -9.91 9.90
CA VAL A 159 -5.65 -11.03 10.74
C VAL A 159 -5.27 -10.81 12.21
N TRP A 160 -4.04 -10.37 12.46
CA TRP A 160 -3.57 -10.08 13.80
C TRP A 160 -4.39 -8.94 14.44
N LEU A 161 -4.63 -7.87 13.68
CA LEU A 161 -5.43 -6.73 14.12
C LEU A 161 -6.87 -7.16 14.43
N HIS A 162 -7.49 -7.94 13.54
CA HIS A 162 -8.82 -8.50 13.76
C HIS A 162 -8.89 -9.34 15.04
N ARG A 163 -7.95 -10.26 15.26
CA ARG A 163 -7.89 -11.11 16.47
C ARG A 163 -7.63 -10.32 17.75
N ASN A 164 -6.97 -9.17 17.67
CA ASN A 164 -6.62 -8.32 18.81
C ASN A 164 -7.47 -7.04 18.89
N ALA A 165 -8.41 -6.81 17.99
CA ALA A 165 -9.31 -5.64 17.94
C ALA A 165 -10.30 -5.57 19.10
N SER A 166 -10.38 -6.62 19.96
CA SER A 166 -11.12 -6.46 21.22
C SER A 166 -10.41 -5.38 22.05
N MET A 167 -11.11 -4.26 22.23
CA MET A 167 -10.65 -3.07 22.96
C MET A 167 -10.06 -3.40 24.32
N ASP A 168 -10.55 -4.46 24.96
CA ASP A 168 -10.09 -4.91 26.26
C ASP A 168 -8.70 -5.52 26.22
N LYS A 169 -8.40 -6.36 25.24
CA LYS A 169 -7.06 -6.95 25.05
C LYS A 169 -5.99 -5.91 24.68
N TRP A 170 -6.35 -4.91 23.86
CA TRP A 170 -5.43 -3.84 23.51
C TRP A 170 -5.17 -2.92 24.72
N ARG A 171 -6.22 -2.55 25.47
CA ARG A 171 -6.11 -1.81 26.74
C ARG A 171 -5.30 -2.57 27.77
N GLU A 172 -5.51 -3.88 27.89
CA GLU A 172 -4.77 -4.75 28.78
C GLU A 172 -3.28 -4.80 28.43
N LYS A 173 -2.92 -5.03 27.15
CA LYS A 173 -1.51 -4.99 26.69
C LYS A 173 -0.84 -3.66 27.02
N ILE A 174 -1.49 -2.54 26.68
CA ILE A 174 -0.95 -1.23 27.04
C ILE A 174 -0.85 -1.06 28.55
N ASN A 175 -1.81 -1.54 29.32
CA ASN A 175 -1.77 -1.44 30.78
C ASN A 175 -0.67 -2.30 31.40
N ILE A 176 -0.38 -3.48 30.86
CA ILE A 176 0.75 -4.33 31.29
C ILE A 176 2.08 -3.63 31.00
N GLN A 177 2.29 -3.12 29.78
CA GLN A 177 3.49 -2.37 29.44
C GLN A 177 3.64 -1.10 30.30
N LYS A 178 2.54 -0.41 30.55
CA LYS A 178 2.47 0.73 31.47
C LYS A 178 2.91 0.35 32.90
N SER A 179 2.36 -0.72 33.44
CA SER A 179 2.64 -1.14 34.83
C SER A 179 4.11 -1.57 35.01
N GLN A 180 4.68 -2.23 34.01
CA GLN A 180 6.10 -2.65 34.02
C GLN A 180 7.05 -1.43 33.93
N ALA A 181 6.76 -0.48 33.05
CA ALA A 181 7.55 0.74 32.92
C ALA A 181 7.48 1.62 34.17
N LEU A 182 6.31 1.72 34.81
CA LEU A 182 6.11 2.46 36.07
C LEU A 182 6.79 1.78 37.27
N LYS A 183 6.76 0.45 37.36
CA LYS A 183 7.45 -0.29 38.43
C LYS A 183 8.95 -0.07 38.40
N LYS A 184 9.57 0.00 37.23
CA LYS A 184 11.02 0.25 37.09
C LYS A 184 11.39 1.73 37.23
N ARG A 185 10.45 2.69 37.16
CA ARG A 185 10.69 4.16 37.11
C ARG A 185 11.85 4.59 36.21
N SER A 186 12.20 3.77 35.23
CA SER A 186 13.35 3.99 34.36
C SER A 186 12.92 4.82 33.16
N LEU A 187 13.46 6.02 33.04
CA LEU A 187 13.28 6.90 31.87
C LEU A 187 13.68 6.19 30.57
N LEU A 188 14.71 5.35 30.63
CA LEU A 188 15.20 4.55 29.51
C LEU A 188 14.13 3.55 29.02
N SER A 189 13.32 2.96 29.94
CA SER A 189 12.24 2.05 29.53
C SER A 189 11.18 2.75 28.71
N PHE A 190 10.84 4.01 29.01
CA PHE A 190 9.90 4.80 28.20
C PHE A 190 10.48 5.15 26.84
N ALA A 191 11.78 5.51 26.77
CA ALA A 191 12.46 5.75 25.50
C ALA A 191 12.50 4.49 24.65
N LEU A 192 12.81 3.32 25.25
CA LEU A 192 12.90 2.05 24.54
C LEU A 192 11.55 1.61 23.98
N ILE A 193 10.45 1.77 24.75
CA ILE A 193 9.11 1.44 24.25
C ILE A 193 8.72 2.35 23.08
N ALA A 194 8.99 3.66 23.18
CA ALA A 194 8.73 4.60 22.10
C ALA A 194 9.60 4.29 20.87
N PHE A 195 10.88 3.98 21.07
CA PHE A 195 11.81 3.56 20.03
C PHE A 195 11.32 2.33 19.28
N LEU A 196 11.02 1.25 20.00
CA LEU A 196 10.57 -0.01 19.39
C LEU A 196 9.24 0.13 18.66
N ALA A 197 8.31 0.94 19.20
CA ALA A 197 7.05 1.23 18.51
C ALA A 197 7.31 1.93 17.16
N VAL A 198 8.13 3.01 17.16
CA VAL A 198 8.39 3.75 15.92
C VAL A 198 9.23 2.94 14.93
N VAL A 199 10.21 2.16 15.40
CA VAL A 199 10.99 1.25 14.53
C VAL A 199 10.08 0.24 13.86
N ARG A 200 9.16 -0.35 14.60
CA ARG A 200 8.23 -1.34 14.06
C ARG A 200 7.38 -0.73 12.94
N GLU A 201 6.67 0.36 13.21
CA GLU A 201 5.79 1.01 12.22
C GLU A 201 6.60 1.59 11.04
N GLY A 202 7.82 2.08 11.33
CA GLY A 202 8.72 2.57 10.28
C GLY A 202 9.25 1.47 9.36
N LEU A 203 9.55 0.28 9.87
CA LEU A 203 9.94 -0.87 9.05
C LEU A 203 8.78 -1.40 8.22
N GLU A 204 7.55 -1.45 8.77
CA GLU A 204 6.34 -1.77 8.00
C GLU A 204 6.14 -0.75 6.86
N THR A 205 6.29 0.55 7.15
CA THR A 205 6.28 1.63 6.13
C THR A 205 7.30 1.38 5.01
N VAL A 206 8.55 1.03 5.35
CA VAL A 206 9.60 0.75 4.37
C VAL A 206 9.20 -0.40 3.44
N ILE A 207 8.67 -1.49 3.98
CA ILE A 207 8.24 -2.65 3.19
C ILE A 207 7.13 -2.26 2.20
N PHE A 208 6.15 -1.46 2.63
CA PHE A 208 5.08 -1.01 1.76
C PHE A 208 5.58 -0.07 0.67
N PHE A 209 6.51 0.83 0.97
CA PHE A 209 7.13 1.68 -0.04
C PHE A 209 7.95 0.90 -1.06
N ILE A 210 8.62 -0.19 -0.67
CA ILE A 210 9.28 -1.09 -1.64
C ILE A 210 8.26 -1.62 -2.65
N GLY A 211 7.05 -1.99 -2.21
CA GLY A 211 5.97 -2.43 -3.09
C GLY A 211 5.47 -1.35 -4.07
N LEU A 212 5.68 -0.06 -3.78
CA LEU A 212 5.30 1.08 -4.62
C LEU A 212 6.43 1.57 -5.54
N VAL A 213 7.69 1.34 -5.17
CA VAL A 213 8.85 1.77 -5.97
C VAL A 213 8.80 1.14 -7.35
N GLY A 214 9.00 1.97 -8.38
CA GLY A 214 8.94 1.55 -9.78
C GLY A 214 7.52 1.45 -10.38
N LYS A 215 6.47 1.51 -9.55
CA LYS A 215 5.06 1.49 -9.98
C LYS A 215 4.39 2.86 -9.95
N LEU A 216 5.01 3.82 -9.31
CA LEU A 216 4.52 5.17 -9.14
C LEU A 216 5.61 6.17 -9.53
N PRO A 217 5.29 7.25 -10.27
CA PRO A 217 6.24 8.33 -10.53
C PRO A 217 6.81 8.89 -9.22
N LEU A 218 8.11 9.18 -9.19
CA LEU A 218 8.79 9.67 -7.98
C LEU A 218 8.14 10.95 -7.42
N THR A 219 7.62 11.81 -8.29
CA THR A 219 6.91 13.04 -7.89
C THR A 219 5.63 12.74 -7.12
N GLU A 220 4.85 11.75 -7.55
CA GLU A 220 3.63 11.31 -6.87
C GLU A 220 3.95 10.57 -5.58
N LEU A 221 4.98 9.73 -5.58
CA LEU A 221 5.45 9.04 -4.38
C LEU A 221 5.86 10.02 -3.29
N ILE A 222 6.70 11.01 -3.62
CA ILE A 222 7.15 12.04 -2.68
C ILE A 222 5.98 12.94 -2.28
N GLY A 223 5.17 13.39 -3.23
CA GLY A 223 4.02 14.26 -2.98
C GLY A 223 2.99 13.61 -2.06
N GLY A 224 2.64 12.35 -2.34
CA GLY A 224 1.71 11.56 -1.51
C GLY A 224 2.26 11.33 -0.10
N THR A 225 3.52 10.92 0.01
CA THR A 225 4.18 10.74 1.32
C THR A 225 4.20 12.04 2.12
N ALA A 226 4.56 13.17 1.50
CA ALA A 226 4.57 14.47 2.15
C ALA A 226 3.15 14.87 2.62
N ALA A 227 2.14 14.68 1.78
CA ALA A 227 0.74 14.94 2.13
C ALA A 227 0.31 14.08 3.34
N GLY A 228 0.63 12.79 3.33
CA GLY A 228 0.35 11.88 4.44
C GLY A 228 1.02 12.30 5.74
N LEU A 229 2.29 12.70 5.68
CA LEU A 229 3.04 13.20 6.84
C LEU A 229 2.46 14.53 7.37
N ILE A 230 2.01 15.44 6.50
CA ILE A 230 1.36 16.69 6.91
C ILE A 230 0.06 16.37 7.68
N VAL A 231 -0.77 15.47 7.16
CA VAL A 231 -1.99 15.02 7.86
C VAL A 231 -1.64 14.42 9.22
N LEU A 232 -0.61 13.57 9.28
CA LEU A 232 -0.15 12.95 10.52
C LEU A 232 0.31 13.98 11.55
N VAL A 233 1.07 15.01 11.12
CA VAL A 233 1.52 16.09 11.99
C VAL A 233 0.33 16.90 12.52
N ILE A 234 -0.65 17.23 11.66
CA ILE A 234 -1.86 17.94 12.08
C ILE A 234 -2.60 17.12 13.14
N VAL A 235 -2.85 15.84 12.87
CA VAL A 235 -3.52 14.95 13.82
C VAL A 235 -2.73 14.83 15.12
N GLY A 236 -1.40 14.65 15.05
CA GLY A 236 -0.54 14.58 16.23
C GLY A 236 -0.60 15.83 17.10
N VAL A 237 -0.59 17.00 16.48
CA VAL A 237 -0.73 18.29 17.18
C VAL A 237 -2.10 18.40 17.84
N LEU A 238 -3.18 18.05 17.15
CA LEU A 238 -4.54 18.05 17.70
C LEU A 238 -4.68 17.11 18.90
N LEU A 239 -4.13 15.92 18.81
CA LEU A 239 -4.15 14.95 19.90
C LEU A 239 -3.39 15.41 21.13
N ILE A 240 -2.16 15.93 20.93
CA ILE A 240 -1.25 16.27 22.02
C ILE A 240 -1.65 17.61 22.67
N LYS A 241 -1.93 18.65 21.85
CA LYS A 241 -2.24 20.00 22.36
C LYS A 241 -3.68 20.13 22.85
N LEU A 242 -4.65 19.61 22.10
CA LEU A 242 -6.07 19.73 22.44
C LEU A 242 -6.55 18.61 23.34
N GLY A 243 -5.72 17.60 23.61
CA GLY A 243 -6.11 16.45 24.45
C GLY A 243 -7.27 15.66 23.87
N LEU A 244 -7.46 15.71 22.54
CA LEU A 244 -8.52 14.98 21.87
C LEU A 244 -8.30 13.49 22.06
N ARG A 245 -9.36 12.76 22.38
CA ARG A 245 -9.31 11.30 22.48
C ARG A 245 -9.68 10.72 21.13
N ILE A 246 -8.77 9.95 20.53
CA ILE A 246 -9.11 9.20 19.32
C ILE A 246 -10.21 8.20 19.67
N PRO A 247 -11.35 8.21 18.97
CA PRO A 247 -12.34 7.16 19.10
C PRO A 247 -11.77 5.86 18.51
N LEU A 248 -11.24 4.99 19.37
CA LEU A 248 -10.48 3.80 18.97
C LEU A 248 -11.27 2.87 18.04
N LYS A 249 -12.59 2.71 18.24
CA LYS A 249 -13.40 1.84 17.39
C LYS A 249 -13.41 2.25 15.92
N PRO A 250 -13.81 3.51 15.55
CA PRO A 250 -13.76 3.92 14.14
C PRO A 250 -12.33 3.98 13.59
N PHE A 251 -11.33 4.28 14.43
CA PHE A 251 -9.94 4.24 14.02
C PHE A 251 -9.53 2.82 13.56
N PHE A 252 -9.78 1.79 14.38
CA PHE A 252 -9.45 0.41 14.01
C PHE A 252 -10.26 -0.08 12.81
N LEU A 253 -11.52 0.33 12.69
CA LEU A 253 -12.34 -0.03 11.52
C LEU A 253 -11.78 0.59 10.23
N LEU A 254 -11.39 1.86 10.28
CA LEU A 254 -10.77 2.54 9.13
C LEU A 254 -9.42 1.92 8.77
N SER A 255 -8.55 1.69 9.76
CA SER A 255 -7.27 1.01 9.56
C SER A 255 -7.45 -0.36 8.90
N MET A 256 -8.43 -1.15 9.36
CA MET A 256 -8.74 -2.46 8.79
C MET A 256 -9.21 -2.34 7.33
N ALA A 257 -10.04 -1.35 7.01
CA ALA A 257 -10.49 -1.11 5.65
C ALA A 257 -9.33 -0.73 4.71
N VAL A 258 -8.41 0.12 5.18
CA VAL A 258 -7.20 0.51 4.43
C VAL A 258 -6.27 -0.69 4.22
N VAL A 259 -6.04 -1.51 5.26
CA VAL A 259 -5.24 -2.75 5.17
C VAL A 259 -5.82 -3.69 4.12
N LEU A 260 -7.14 -3.89 4.15
CA LEU A 260 -7.81 -4.76 3.20
C LEU A 260 -7.67 -4.24 1.76
N TYR A 261 -7.96 -2.95 1.56
CA TYR A 261 -7.80 -2.30 0.27
C TYR A 261 -6.37 -2.48 -0.27
N MET A 262 -5.37 -2.15 0.54
CA MET A 262 -3.97 -2.29 0.14
C MET A 262 -3.55 -3.75 -0.09
N CYS A 263 -4.02 -4.69 0.73
CA CYS A 263 -3.73 -6.12 0.58
C CYS A 263 -4.23 -6.65 -0.77
N VAL A 264 -5.49 -6.36 -1.12
CA VAL A 264 -6.08 -6.77 -2.40
C VAL A 264 -5.34 -6.14 -3.57
N LYS A 265 -5.02 -4.85 -3.46
CA LYS A 265 -4.33 -4.09 -4.49
C LYS A 265 -2.89 -4.59 -4.70
N PHE A 266 -2.08 -4.72 -3.65
CA PHE A 266 -0.71 -5.23 -3.75
C PHE A 266 -0.64 -6.67 -4.27
N LEU A 267 -1.62 -7.51 -3.89
CA LEU A 267 -1.66 -8.87 -4.40
C LEU A 267 -1.93 -8.89 -5.91
N GLY A 268 -2.94 -8.15 -6.37
CA GLY A 268 -3.29 -8.11 -7.78
C GLY A 268 -2.17 -7.51 -8.64
N THR A 269 -1.66 -6.33 -8.25
CA THR A 269 -0.55 -5.69 -8.98
C THR A 269 0.76 -6.48 -8.87
N GLY A 270 0.99 -7.21 -7.77
CA GLY A 270 2.14 -8.08 -7.60
C GLY A 270 2.08 -9.28 -8.54
N VAL A 271 0.94 -9.97 -8.60
CA VAL A 271 0.72 -11.09 -9.53
C VAL A 271 0.83 -10.62 -10.97
N HIS A 272 0.21 -9.50 -11.32
CA HIS A 272 0.30 -8.91 -12.66
C HIS A 272 1.75 -8.59 -13.05
N SER A 273 2.53 -8.01 -12.15
CA SER A 273 3.96 -7.77 -12.38
C SER A 273 4.76 -9.07 -12.59
N LEU A 274 4.41 -10.17 -11.90
CA LEU A 274 5.03 -11.49 -12.15
C LEU A 274 4.64 -12.08 -13.50
N GLN A 275 3.43 -11.77 -14.00
CA GLN A 275 2.99 -12.14 -15.34
C GLN A 275 3.80 -11.37 -16.39
N LEU A 276 3.99 -10.05 -16.24
CA LEU A 276 4.83 -9.23 -17.11
C LEU A 276 6.32 -9.64 -17.04
N ALA A 277 6.78 -10.18 -15.92
CA ALA A 277 8.10 -10.75 -15.78
C ALA A 277 8.25 -12.14 -16.44
N GLY A 278 7.17 -12.72 -16.97
CA GLY A 278 7.18 -14.05 -17.57
C GLY A 278 7.25 -15.22 -16.58
N ILE A 279 7.07 -14.96 -15.27
CA ILE A 279 7.07 -15.99 -14.21
C ILE A 279 5.72 -16.71 -14.13
N LEU A 280 4.62 -15.99 -14.39
CA LEU A 280 3.27 -16.53 -14.39
C LEU A 280 2.66 -16.35 -15.79
N PRO A 281 1.73 -17.25 -16.20
CA PRO A 281 1.00 -17.07 -17.46
C PRO A 281 0.19 -15.76 -17.43
N SER A 282 0.15 -15.05 -18.56
CA SER A 282 -0.50 -13.75 -18.72
C SER A 282 -1.71 -13.83 -19.66
N ASP A 283 -2.61 -14.80 -19.44
CA ASP A 283 -3.81 -14.95 -20.22
C ASP A 283 -4.89 -14.00 -19.71
N ALA A 284 -5.28 -13.04 -20.56
CA ALA A 284 -6.40 -12.14 -20.29
C ALA A 284 -7.72 -12.84 -20.61
N GLU A 285 -8.57 -12.98 -19.61
CA GLU A 285 -9.90 -13.60 -19.72
C GLU A 285 -10.96 -12.52 -19.91
N SER A 286 -11.64 -12.51 -21.04
CA SER A 286 -12.63 -11.49 -21.42
C SER A 286 -13.85 -11.38 -20.48
N TRP A 287 -14.13 -12.43 -19.68
CA TRP A 287 -15.22 -12.46 -18.71
C TRP A 287 -14.85 -11.86 -17.34
N LEU A 288 -13.56 -11.60 -17.10
CA LEU A 288 -13.08 -10.99 -15.87
C LEU A 288 -12.98 -9.47 -16.01
N PRO A 289 -13.37 -8.71 -14.96
CA PRO A 289 -13.26 -7.25 -14.99
C PRO A 289 -11.80 -6.81 -14.88
N SER A 290 -11.47 -5.71 -15.56
CA SER A 290 -10.22 -4.98 -15.38
C SER A 290 -10.49 -3.65 -14.68
N VAL A 291 -9.95 -3.47 -13.46
CA VAL A 291 -10.02 -2.22 -12.71
C VAL A 291 -8.65 -1.95 -12.10
N SER A 292 -7.76 -1.40 -12.89
CA SER A 292 -6.34 -1.18 -12.55
C SER A 292 -6.16 -0.39 -11.26
N VAL A 293 -7.01 0.63 -11.01
CA VAL A 293 -6.98 1.44 -9.76
C VAL A 293 -7.16 0.59 -8.50
N LEU A 294 -7.92 -0.51 -8.59
CA LEU A 294 -8.11 -1.44 -7.48
C LEU A 294 -7.13 -2.62 -7.50
N GLY A 295 -6.24 -2.66 -8.50
CA GLY A 295 -5.33 -3.79 -8.72
C GLY A 295 -6.06 -5.05 -9.18
N ILE A 296 -7.22 -4.91 -9.85
CA ILE A 296 -7.98 -6.03 -10.40
C ILE A 296 -7.63 -6.14 -11.89
N TYR A 297 -7.05 -7.27 -12.25
CA TYR A 297 -6.66 -7.59 -13.62
C TYR A 297 -7.46 -8.78 -14.15
N PRO A 298 -7.74 -8.85 -15.47
CA PRO A 298 -8.57 -9.89 -16.06
C PRO A 298 -7.80 -11.23 -16.19
N SER A 299 -7.25 -11.71 -15.08
CA SER A 299 -6.47 -12.95 -14.99
C SER A 299 -6.95 -13.81 -13.82
N VAL A 300 -7.10 -15.10 -14.07
CA VAL A 300 -7.46 -16.09 -13.04
C VAL A 300 -6.42 -16.12 -11.92
N TYR A 301 -5.14 -15.94 -12.26
CA TYR A 301 -4.03 -15.96 -11.31
C TYR A 301 -4.05 -14.80 -10.32
N SER A 302 -4.58 -13.62 -10.68
CA SER A 302 -4.76 -12.49 -9.77
C SER A 302 -6.10 -12.53 -9.05
N THR A 303 -7.18 -12.89 -9.76
CA THR A 303 -8.55 -12.83 -9.27
C THR A 303 -8.83 -13.89 -8.20
N ILE A 304 -8.38 -15.15 -8.39
CA ILE A 304 -8.61 -16.21 -7.40
C ILE A 304 -8.00 -15.88 -6.04
N PRO A 305 -6.71 -15.51 -5.90
CA PRO A 305 -6.14 -15.15 -4.61
C PRO A 305 -6.83 -13.93 -3.97
N GLN A 306 -7.20 -12.91 -4.76
CA GLN A 306 -7.94 -11.76 -4.25
C GLN A 306 -9.31 -12.15 -3.69
N MET A 307 -10.06 -13.00 -4.41
CA MET A 307 -11.35 -13.52 -3.96
C MET A 307 -11.22 -14.38 -2.70
N LEU A 308 -10.17 -15.20 -2.59
CA LEU A 308 -9.89 -15.98 -1.37
C LEU A 308 -9.65 -15.09 -0.15
N ILE A 309 -8.90 -14.00 -0.31
CA ILE A 309 -8.69 -13.02 0.76
C ILE A 309 -10.00 -12.34 1.16
N LEU A 310 -10.80 -11.89 0.18
CA LEU A 310 -12.09 -11.26 0.44
C LEU A 310 -13.07 -12.22 1.13
N LEU A 311 -13.13 -13.47 0.68
CA LEU A 311 -13.96 -14.52 1.29
C LEU A 311 -13.52 -14.82 2.72
N PHE A 312 -12.21 -14.99 2.95
CA PHE A 312 -11.66 -15.20 4.29
C PHE A 312 -12.05 -14.08 5.25
N LEU A 313 -11.94 -12.82 4.81
CA LEU A 313 -12.30 -11.66 5.61
C LEU A 313 -13.81 -11.56 5.86
N LEU A 314 -14.62 -11.90 4.87
CA LEU A 314 -16.07 -11.98 5.02
C LEU A 314 -16.45 -13.02 6.09
N ILE A 315 -15.86 -14.21 6.04
CA ILE A 315 -16.09 -15.27 7.03
C ILE A 315 -15.64 -14.79 8.42
N ALA A 316 -14.51 -14.11 8.53
CA ALA A 316 -14.01 -13.57 9.79
C ALA A 316 -15.00 -12.55 10.38
N LEU A 317 -15.51 -11.61 9.59
CA LEU A 317 -16.50 -10.62 10.00
C LEU A 317 -17.83 -11.26 10.43
N VAL A 318 -18.34 -12.23 9.66
CA VAL A 318 -19.60 -12.93 9.99
C VAL A 318 -19.45 -13.74 11.28
N SER A 319 -18.31 -14.40 11.46
CA SER A 319 -18.07 -15.20 12.67
C SER A 319 -18.03 -14.35 13.95
N GLU A 320 -17.57 -13.11 13.85
CA GLU A 320 -17.50 -12.20 15.00
C GLU A 320 -18.88 -11.59 15.34
N THR A 321 -19.66 -11.23 14.31
CA THR A 321 -21.04 -10.79 14.53
C THR A 321 -21.91 -11.89 15.14
N ALA A 322 -21.73 -13.15 14.72
CA ALA A 322 -22.44 -14.30 15.28
C ALA A 322 -22.09 -14.52 16.76
N LYS A 323 -20.80 -14.37 17.15
CA LYS A 323 -20.37 -14.46 18.56
C LYS A 323 -20.96 -13.36 19.45
N HIS A 324 -21.10 -12.14 18.93
CA HIS A 324 -21.74 -11.05 19.66
C HIS A 324 -23.23 -11.30 19.89
N PHE A 325 -23.93 -11.92 18.95
CA PHE A 325 -25.35 -12.29 19.10
C PHE A 325 -25.58 -13.43 20.10
N THR A 326 -24.68 -14.42 20.18
CA THR A 326 -24.78 -15.52 21.13
C THR A 326 -24.46 -15.08 22.55
N ASN A 327 -23.40 -14.29 22.77
CA ASN A 327 -23.08 -13.79 24.11
C ASN A 327 -24.10 -12.79 24.66
N GLY A 328 -24.78 -12.02 23.81
CA GLY A 328 -25.87 -11.13 24.22
C GLY A 328 -27.12 -11.87 24.73
N LYS A 329 -27.35 -13.09 24.27
CA LYS A 329 -28.49 -13.91 24.73
C LYS A 329 -28.25 -14.63 26.08
N GLU A 330 -26.99 -14.84 26.47
CA GLU A 330 -26.66 -15.44 27.78
C GLU A 330 -26.73 -14.44 28.95
N LEU A 331 -26.60 -13.15 28.66
CA LEU A 331 -26.71 -12.08 29.67
C LEU A 331 -28.18 -11.64 29.95
N THR A 332 -29.16 -12.19 29.22
CA THR A 332 -30.60 -11.90 29.40
C THR A 332 -31.38 -13.10 29.93
N LYS A 333 -30.72 -14.13 30.35
CA LYS A 333 -31.25 -15.25 31.17
C LYS A 333 -30.63 -15.20 32.56
#